data_1d260f35de46eaa468e4ea9ed12758f8
#
_entry.id   1d260f35de46eaa468e4ea9ed12758f8
#
_cell.length_a   1.000
_cell.length_b   1.000
_cell.length_c   1.000
_cell.angle_alpha   90.00
_cell.angle_beta   90.00
_cell.angle_gamma   90.00
#
_symmetry.space_group_name_H-M   'P 1'
#
loop_
_entity.id
_entity.type
_entity.pdbx_description
1 polymer ?
#
loop_
_entity_poly.entity_id
_entity_poly.type
_entity_poly.pdbx_seq_one_letter_code
_entity_poly.pdbx_strand_id
1 'polypeptide(L)'
;DDTPALSILELRAKARRELRDAEKGLIIVDYLQLMQPPQARRDGNRAVEVAEISRGLKVLAKEMDMPVIALSQLSRAVEMRGKKRPMLSDLRESGAIEQDADIVMFIDRSMDEMEAESEDRPDLGTAELIVAKHRNGPTRDITLAFNAEYTRFMDFIDDSRVPDYM
;
A
#
# COMPACT_ATOMS: atom_id res chain seq x y z
N ASP A 1 7.45 14.35 -7.58
CA ASP A 1 8.09 15.23 -6.59
C ASP A 1 8.97 14.38 -5.67
N ASP A 2 10.25 14.68 -5.61
CA ASP A 2 11.27 13.98 -4.84
C ASP A 2 11.73 14.78 -3.60
N THR A 3 10.94 15.77 -3.18
CA THR A 3 11.26 16.55 -1.99
C THR A 3 11.33 15.64 -0.75
N PRO A 4 12.49 15.52 -0.10
CA PRO A 4 12.63 14.68 1.07
C PRO A 4 11.83 15.23 2.25
N ALA A 5 11.24 14.34 3.04
CA ALA A 5 10.59 14.66 4.30
C ALA A 5 9.47 15.73 4.18
N LEU A 6 8.59 15.56 3.19
CA LEU A 6 7.47 16.45 2.93
C LEU A 6 6.44 16.41 4.08
N SER A 7 6.03 17.57 4.55
CA SER A 7 4.94 17.68 5.53
C SER A 7 3.57 17.61 4.85
N ILE A 8 2.53 17.28 5.61
CA ILE A 8 1.16 17.24 5.07
C ILE A 8 0.71 18.62 4.55
N LEU A 9 1.17 19.72 5.13
CA LEU A 9 0.83 21.06 4.68
C LEU A 9 1.48 21.39 3.34
N GLU A 10 2.75 21.02 3.17
CA GLU A 10 3.48 21.21 1.90
C GLU A 10 2.88 20.33 0.80
N LEU A 11 2.57 19.05 1.10
CA LEU A 11 1.89 18.15 0.16
C LEU A 11 0.55 18.76 -0.30
N ARG A 12 -0.24 19.27 0.63
CA ARG A 12 -1.52 19.93 0.34
C ARG A 12 -1.36 21.16 -0.56
N ALA A 13 -0.35 22.01 -0.29
CA ALA A 13 -0.07 23.19 -1.09
C ALA A 13 0.37 22.81 -2.52
N LYS A 14 1.24 21.80 -2.65
CA LYS A 14 1.69 21.27 -3.94
C LYS A 14 0.54 20.63 -4.72
N ALA A 15 -0.24 19.75 -4.09
CA ALA A 15 -1.39 19.10 -4.73
C ALA A 15 -2.40 20.11 -5.28
N ARG A 16 -2.74 21.15 -4.49
CA ARG A 16 -3.63 22.21 -4.95
C ARG A 16 -3.10 23.00 -6.12
N ARG A 17 -1.79 23.20 -6.21
CA ARG A 17 -1.16 23.91 -7.32
C ARG A 17 -1.13 23.07 -8.58
N GLU A 18 -0.65 21.83 -8.47
CA GLU A 18 -0.44 20.95 -9.61
C GLU A 18 -1.75 20.39 -10.20
N LEU A 19 -2.75 20.18 -9.34
CA LEU A 19 -4.03 19.56 -9.72
C LEU A 19 -5.19 20.57 -9.82
N ARG A 20 -4.88 21.90 -9.85
CA ARG A 20 -5.91 22.95 -9.84
C ARG A 20 -6.95 22.82 -10.96
N ASP A 21 -6.47 22.50 -12.15
CA ASP A 21 -7.29 22.45 -13.35
C ASP A 21 -7.59 21.00 -13.80
N ALA A 22 -7.26 20.02 -12.94
CA ALA A 22 -7.49 18.60 -13.22
C ALA A 22 -8.91 18.20 -12.78
N GLU A 23 -9.72 17.73 -13.71
CA GLU A 23 -11.04 17.15 -13.40
C GLU A 23 -10.93 15.83 -12.63
N LYS A 24 -9.84 15.07 -12.85
CA LYS A 24 -9.54 13.80 -12.20
C LYS A 24 -8.06 13.70 -11.90
N GLY A 25 -7.72 13.09 -10.78
CA GLY A 25 -6.34 12.90 -10.39
C GLY A 25 -6.20 11.76 -9.39
N LEU A 26 -4.95 11.38 -9.15
CA LEU A 26 -4.55 10.41 -8.14
C LEU A 26 -3.30 10.94 -7.44
N ILE A 27 -3.30 10.94 -6.12
CA ILE A 27 -2.13 11.30 -5.32
C ILE A 27 -1.53 10.00 -4.77
N ILE A 28 -0.24 9.76 -5.04
CA ILE A 28 0.51 8.61 -4.51
C ILE A 28 1.59 9.13 -3.57
N VAL A 29 1.65 8.59 -2.37
CA VAL A 29 2.66 8.90 -1.34
C VAL A 29 3.52 7.66 -1.10
N ASP A 30 4.78 7.72 -1.49
CA ASP A 30 5.78 6.66 -1.29
C ASP A 30 6.90 7.19 -0.37
N TYR A 31 6.88 6.82 0.86
CA TYR A 31 5.89 6.13 1.72
C TYR A 31 5.65 6.95 3.01
N LEU A 32 4.61 6.63 3.77
CA LEU A 32 4.15 7.42 4.92
C LEU A 32 5.25 7.75 5.93
N GLN A 33 6.17 6.82 6.18
CA GLN A 33 7.21 6.96 7.18
C GLN A 33 8.32 7.96 6.78
N LEU A 34 8.37 8.41 5.52
CA LEU A 34 9.25 9.50 5.08
C LEU A 34 8.63 10.89 5.28
N MET A 35 7.33 10.97 5.50
CA MET A 35 6.67 12.24 5.74
C MET A 35 7.06 12.84 7.11
N GLN A 36 7.13 14.15 7.16
CA GLN A 36 7.34 14.87 8.42
C GLN A 36 6.00 15.11 9.15
N PRO A 37 5.99 14.94 10.48
CA PRO A 37 4.86 15.38 11.30
C PRO A 37 4.76 16.92 11.28
N PRO A 38 3.59 17.48 11.58
CA PRO A 38 3.44 18.91 11.83
C PRO A 38 4.43 19.37 12.91
N GLN A 39 5.15 20.48 12.68
CA GLN A 39 6.28 20.93 13.52
C GLN A 39 5.96 21.13 15.01
N ALA A 40 4.69 21.28 15.38
CA ALA A 40 4.27 21.62 16.74
C ALA A 40 4.42 20.50 17.79
N ARG A 41 4.63 19.24 17.37
CA ARG A 41 4.70 18.09 18.27
C ARG A 41 5.85 17.16 17.89
N ARG A 42 7.03 17.47 18.37
CA ARG A 42 8.18 16.54 18.33
C ARG A 42 8.23 15.70 19.62
N ASP A 43 7.11 15.10 20.00
CA ASP A 43 7.03 14.31 21.23
C ASP A 43 7.71 12.94 21.11
N GLY A 44 8.35 12.66 19.98
CA GLY A 44 9.10 11.41 19.75
C GLY A 44 8.22 10.15 19.65
N ASN A 45 6.91 10.28 19.70
CA ASN A 45 5.99 9.14 19.55
C ASN A 45 5.61 8.95 18.08
N ARG A 46 6.32 8.05 17.41
CA ARG A 46 6.15 7.75 15.98
C ARG A 46 4.72 7.34 15.61
N ALA A 47 4.03 6.63 16.50
CA ALA A 47 2.64 6.22 16.26
C ALA A 47 1.69 7.42 16.17
N VAL A 48 1.91 8.44 17.02
CA VAL A 48 1.11 9.68 17.00
C VAL A 48 1.39 10.47 15.72
N GLU A 49 2.66 10.57 15.32
CA GLU A 49 3.07 11.26 14.09
C GLU A 49 2.41 10.64 12.85
N VAL A 50 2.46 9.31 12.73
CA VAL A 50 1.85 8.58 11.61
C VAL A 50 0.33 8.72 11.63
N ALA A 51 -0.29 8.76 12.81
CA ALA A 51 -1.72 9.01 12.96
C ALA A 51 -2.14 10.41 12.45
N GLU A 52 -1.34 11.44 12.76
CA GLU A 52 -1.59 12.79 12.27
C GLU A 52 -1.43 12.89 10.74
N ILE A 53 -0.40 12.24 10.18
CA ILE A 53 -0.18 12.16 8.74
C ILE A 53 -1.36 11.45 8.07
N SER A 54 -1.75 10.27 8.55
CA SER A 54 -2.88 9.49 8.01
C SER A 54 -4.17 10.30 7.96
N ARG A 55 -4.51 10.95 9.08
CA ARG A 55 -5.68 11.82 9.15
C ARG A 55 -5.58 13.00 8.18
N GLY A 56 -4.39 13.60 8.06
CA GLY A 56 -4.13 14.69 7.12
C GLY A 56 -4.32 14.27 5.66
N LEU A 57 -3.88 13.08 5.28
CA LEU A 57 -4.10 12.52 3.94
C LEU A 57 -5.57 12.24 3.67
N LYS A 58 -6.32 11.76 4.67
CA LYS A 58 -7.77 11.57 4.54
C LYS A 58 -8.51 12.91 4.32
N VAL A 59 -8.08 13.97 5.01
CA VAL A 59 -8.63 15.32 4.80
C VAL A 59 -8.29 15.82 3.41
N LEU A 60 -7.03 15.65 2.96
CA LEU A 60 -6.58 16.04 1.63
C LEU A 60 -7.40 15.35 0.53
N ALA A 61 -7.61 14.04 0.63
CA ALA A 61 -8.42 13.28 -0.33
C ALA A 61 -9.84 13.86 -0.48
N LYS A 62 -10.46 14.22 0.64
CA LYS A 62 -11.80 14.84 0.64
C LYS A 62 -11.82 16.25 0.06
N GLU A 63 -10.81 17.07 0.38
CA GLU A 63 -10.71 18.44 -0.11
C GLU A 63 -10.48 18.55 -1.61
N MET A 64 -9.68 17.62 -2.13
CA MET A 64 -9.33 17.57 -3.56
C MET A 64 -10.37 16.79 -4.37
N ASP A 65 -11.30 16.09 -3.69
CA ASP A 65 -12.21 15.10 -4.30
C ASP A 65 -11.45 14.09 -5.19
N MET A 66 -10.27 13.67 -4.70
CA MET A 66 -9.36 12.77 -5.41
C MET A 66 -8.91 11.63 -4.51
N PRO A 67 -8.71 10.41 -5.06
CA PRO A 67 -8.14 9.31 -4.30
C PRO A 67 -6.68 9.59 -3.92
N VAL A 68 -6.31 9.14 -2.71
CA VAL A 68 -4.94 9.14 -2.22
C VAL A 68 -4.53 7.70 -1.93
N ILE A 69 -3.46 7.23 -2.55
CA ILE A 69 -2.80 5.97 -2.23
C ILE A 69 -1.55 6.29 -1.41
N ALA A 70 -1.49 5.76 -0.20
CA ALA A 70 -0.33 5.90 0.66
C ALA A 70 0.32 4.54 0.89
N LEU A 71 1.58 4.40 0.50
CA LEU A 71 2.37 3.22 0.82
C LEU A 71 2.80 3.27 2.28
N SER A 72 2.81 2.15 2.94
CA SER A 72 3.22 2.04 4.34
C SER A 72 4.04 0.78 4.56
N GLN A 73 5.15 0.93 5.27
CA GLN A 73 5.95 -0.19 5.71
C GLN A 73 5.20 -0.93 6.84
N LEU A 74 5.24 -2.25 6.81
CA LEU A 74 4.73 -3.09 7.88
C LEU A 74 5.70 -3.16 9.07
N SER A 75 5.15 -3.46 10.25
CA SER A 75 5.96 -3.76 11.43
C SER A 75 6.81 -5.02 11.20
N ARG A 76 8.08 -4.99 11.63
CA ARG A 76 8.98 -6.17 11.58
C ARG A 76 8.45 -7.38 12.37
N ALA A 77 7.44 -7.19 13.22
CA ALA A 77 6.78 -8.28 13.93
C ALA A 77 6.16 -9.34 13.00
N VAL A 78 5.85 -8.98 11.74
CA VAL A 78 5.40 -9.92 10.70
C VAL A 78 6.42 -11.01 10.46
N GLU A 79 7.70 -10.61 10.33
CA GLU A 79 8.82 -11.53 10.05
C GLU A 79 9.08 -12.52 11.20
N MET A 80 8.73 -12.13 12.44
CA MET A 80 8.92 -12.93 13.65
C MET A 80 7.81 -13.96 13.89
N ARG A 81 6.72 -13.90 13.13
CA ARG A 81 5.60 -14.85 13.24
C ARG A 81 5.83 -16.08 12.36
N GLY A 82 5.40 -17.26 12.83
CA GLY A 82 5.48 -18.49 12.05
C GLY A 82 4.65 -18.48 10.75
N LYS A 83 3.59 -17.67 10.71
CA LYS A 83 2.84 -17.35 9.48
C LYS A 83 3.14 -15.91 9.11
N LYS A 84 3.85 -15.72 8.02
CA LYS A 84 4.31 -14.40 7.53
C LYS A 84 3.20 -13.57 6.86
N ARG A 85 2.01 -14.14 6.60
CA ARG A 85 0.92 -13.44 5.90
C ARG A 85 0.54 -12.13 6.62
N PRO A 86 0.54 -10.99 5.93
CA PRO A 86 0.21 -9.69 6.51
C PRO A 86 -1.24 -9.60 6.98
N MET A 87 -1.48 -8.85 8.06
CA MET A 87 -2.81 -8.59 8.61
C MET A 87 -2.91 -7.16 9.15
N LEU A 88 -4.13 -6.67 9.38
CA LEU A 88 -4.37 -5.30 9.86
C LEU A 88 -3.61 -4.96 11.15
N SER A 89 -3.41 -5.92 12.05
CA SER A 89 -2.63 -5.71 13.28
C SER A 89 -1.14 -5.42 13.02
N ASP A 90 -0.63 -5.65 11.81
CA ASP A 90 0.76 -5.36 11.44
C ASP A 90 0.98 -3.88 11.12
N LEU A 91 -0.13 -3.14 10.95
CA LEU A 91 -0.15 -1.68 10.93
C LEU A 91 -0.11 -1.08 12.36
N ARG A 92 0.31 -1.84 13.37
CA ARG A 92 0.09 -1.60 14.80
C ARG A 92 0.75 -0.33 15.35
N GLU A 93 1.84 0.14 14.78
CA GLU A 93 2.38 1.46 15.08
C GLU A 93 1.52 2.59 14.50
N SER A 94 0.45 2.23 13.80
CA SER A 94 -0.39 3.10 13.00
C SER A 94 -1.85 2.63 13.03
N GLY A 95 -2.38 2.26 14.18
CA GLY A 95 -3.81 1.90 14.33
C GLY A 95 -4.76 2.96 13.75
N ALA A 96 -4.29 4.18 13.63
CA ALA A 96 -4.99 5.26 12.95
C ALA A 96 -5.09 5.03 11.43
N ILE A 97 -4.06 4.45 10.78
CA ILE A 97 -4.11 4.14 9.34
C ILE A 97 -5.28 3.19 9.07
N GLU A 98 -5.40 2.14 9.89
CA GLU A 98 -6.51 1.20 9.76
C GLU A 98 -7.88 1.91 9.89
N GLN A 99 -8.02 2.87 10.80
CA GLN A 99 -9.28 3.59 11.00
C GLN A 99 -9.58 4.59 9.88
N ASP A 100 -8.58 5.35 9.43
CA ASP A 100 -8.73 6.43 8.45
C ASP A 100 -8.89 5.90 7.02
N ALA A 101 -8.19 4.83 6.65
CA ALA A 101 -8.23 4.27 5.31
C ALA A 101 -9.61 3.67 4.98
N ASP A 102 -10.11 3.91 3.78
CA ASP A 102 -11.31 3.25 3.25
C ASP A 102 -11.00 1.85 2.74
N ILE A 103 -9.80 1.67 2.18
CA ILE A 103 -9.29 0.41 1.67
C ILE A 103 -7.89 0.20 2.26
N VAL A 104 -7.61 -1.01 2.73
CA VAL A 104 -6.26 -1.46 3.10
C VAL A 104 -5.95 -2.69 2.29
N MET A 105 -4.83 -2.62 1.59
CA MET A 105 -4.31 -3.72 0.76
C MET A 105 -2.90 -4.08 1.21
N PHE A 106 -2.61 -5.38 1.24
CA PHE A 106 -1.27 -5.90 1.45
C PHE A 106 -0.79 -6.63 0.20
N ILE A 107 0.50 -6.60 -0.05
CA ILE A 107 1.15 -7.44 -1.05
C ILE A 107 1.93 -8.50 -0.27
N ASP A 108 1.61 -9.76 -0.51
CA ASP A 108 2.27 -10.90 0.10
C ASP A 108 2.94 -11.75 -0.98
N ARG A 109 4.24 -12.01 -0.81
CA ARG A 109 5.05 -12.85 -1.70
C ARG A 109 5.60 -14.08 -1.00
N SER A 110 5.07 -14.40 0.19
CA SER A 110 5.55 -15.55 0.97
C SER A 110 5.30 -16.91 0.29
N MET A 111 4.39 -16.95 -0.67
CA MET A 111 4.14 -18.16 -1.50
C MET A 111 5.31 -18.46 -2.43
N ASP A 112 6.02 -17.42 -2.94
CA ASP A 112 7.18 -17.59 -3.81
C ASP A 112 8.29 -18.44 -3.17
N GLU A 113 8.47 -18.32 -1.84
CA GLU A 113 9.50 -19.09 -1.11
C GLU A 113 9.20 -20.60 -1.07
N MET A 114 7.92 -21.00 -1.19
CA MET A 114 7.47 -22.40 -1.18
C MET A 114 7.38 -23.00 -2.59
N GLU A 115 7.16 -22.15 -3.61
CA GLU A 115 6.99 -22.57 -5.02
C GLU A 115 8.28 -22.46 -5.83
N ALA A 116 9.31 -21.78 -5.32
CA ALA A 116 10.63 -21.65 -5.98
C ALA A 116 11.35 -23.00 -6.18
N GLU A 117 10.80 -24.09 -5.65
CA GLU A 117 11.28 -25.48 -5.91
C GLU A 117 10.69 -26.07 -7.22
N SER A 118 9.81 -25.36 -7.94
CA SER A 118 9.32 -25.85 -9.22
C SER A 118 10.32 -25.53 -10.34
N GLU A 119 10.94 -26.57 -10.89
CA GLU A 119 12.01 -26.50 -11.90
C GLU A 119 11.62 -25.87 -13.24
N ASP A 120 10.33 -25.66 -13.51
CA ASP A 120 9.84 -25.30 -14.85
C ASP A 120 9.86 -23.79 -15.17
N ARG A 121 9.76 -22.88 -14.18
CA ARG A 121 9.83 -21.43 -14.38
C ARG A 121 10.37 -20.68 -13.15
N PRO A 122 11.68 -20.70 -12.93
CA PRO A 122 12.29 -20.11 -11.73
C PRO A 122 12.19 -18.58 -11.62
N ASP A 123 11.80 -17.89 -12.69
CA ASP A 123 11.69 -16.43 -12.83
C ASP A 123 10.26 -15.88 -12.65
N LEU A 124 9.24 -16.77 -12.65
CA LEU A 124 7.84 -16.42 -12.47
C LEU A 124 7.32 -16.98 -11.15
N GLY A 125 7.11 -16.08 -10.20
CA GLY A 125 6.46 -16.40 -8.94
C GLY A 125 5.02 -15.91 -8.89
N THR A 126 4.36 -16.19 -7.76
CA THR A 126 3.02 -15.66 -7.46
C THR A 126 3.10 -14.65 -6.33
N ALA A 127 2.18 -13.71 -6.34
CA ALA A 127 1.97 -12.77 -5.24
C ALA A 127 0.48 -12.67 -4.94
N GLU A 128 0.13 -12.44 -3.70
CA GLU A 128 -1.24 -12.16 -3.30
C GLU A 128 -1.41 -10.66 -3.03
N LEU A 129 -2.41 -10.05 -3.67
CA LEU A 129 -2.94 -8.75 -3.29
C LEU A 129 -4.13 -8.98 -2.35
N ILE A 130 -3.90 -8.78 -1.07
CA ILE A 130 -4.87 -9.02 0.00
C ILE A 130 -5.64 -7.74 0.27
N VAL A 131 -6.91 -7.65 -0.11
CA VAL A 131 -7.80 -6.56 0.27
C VAL A 131 -8.32 -6.84 1.68
N ALA A 132 -7.57 -6.43 2.70
CA ALA A 132 -7.85 -6.75 4.10
C ALA A 132 -8.94 -5.86 4.73
N LYS A 133 -9.16 -4.67 4.17
CA LYS A 133 -10.25 -3.77 4.54
C LYS A 133 -10.82 -3.12 3.30
N HIS A 134 -12.15 -3.07 3.23
CA HIS A 134 -12.89 -2.32 2.21
C HIS A 134 -14.17 -1.75 2.83
N ARG A 135 -14.22 -0.44 3.10
CA ARG A 135 -15.33 0.19 3.83
C ARG A 135 -16.69 0.00 3.15
N ASN A 136 -16.71 0.07 1.82
CA ASN A 136 -17.94 0.04 1.03
C ASN A 136 -18.04 -1.19 0.10
N GLY A 137 -17.26 -2.24 0.36
CA GLY A 137 -17.25 -3.44 -0.46
C GLY A 137 -16.67 -4.66 0.26
N PRO A 138 -16.64 -5.81 -0.40
CA PRO A 138 -16.10 -7.03 0.17
C PRO A 138 -14.57 -7.01 0.26
N THR A 139 -14.04 -7.71 1.24
CA THR A 139 -12.63 -8.08 1.30
C THR A 139 -12.39 -9.30 0.42
N ARG A 140 -11.20 -9.40 -0.19
CA ARG A 140 -10.83 -10.55 -1.04
C ARG A 140 -9.34 -10.62 -1.24
N ASP A 141 -8.88 -11.79 -1.66
CA ASP A 141 -7.52 -12.02 -2.11
C ASP A 141 -7.52 -12.13 -3.63
N ILE A 142 -6.48 -11.58 -4.25
CA ILE A 142 -6.29 -11.56 -5.71
C ILE A 142 -4.90 -12.11 -5.96
N THR A 143 -4.82 -13.23 -6.67
CA THR A 143 -3.54 -13.79 -7.10
C THR A 143 -3.02 -13.01 -8.30
N LEU A 144 -1.75 -12.65 -8.27
CA LEU A 144 -1.01 -11.99 -9.33
C LEU A 144 0.19 -12.85 -9.71
N ALA A 145 0.59 -12.81 -10.97
CA ALA A 145 1.90 -13.29 -11.36
C ALA A 145 2.96 -12.20 -11.07
N PHE A 146 4.12 -12.61 -10.61
CA PHE A 146 5.24 -11.72 -10.31
C PHE A 146 6.49 -12.19 -11.06
N ASN A 147 7.04 -11.31 -11.91
CA ASN A 147 8.32 -11.53 -12.54
C ASN A 147 9.40 -10.86 -11.70
N ALA A 148 10.29 -11.66 -11.10
CA ALA A 148 11.33 -11.18 -10.20
C ALA A 148 12.44 -10.42 -10.95
N GLU A 149 12.77 -10.83 -12.18
CA GLU A 149 13.81 -10.19 -13.00
C GLU A 149 13.51 -8.72 -13.27
N TYR A 150 12.24 -8.41 -13.56
CA TYR A 150 11.80 -7.05 -13.88
C TYR A 150 11.04 -6.37 -12.75
N THR A 151 10.90 -7.02 -11.58
CA THR A 151 10.11 -6.52 -10.43
C THR A 151 8.68 -6.12 -10.87
N ARG A 152 8.04 -6.98 -11.67
CA ARG A 152 6.80 -6.65 -12.35
C ARG A 152 5.66 -7.57 -11.94
N PHE A 153 4.52 -6.97 -11.55
CA PHE A 153 3.26 -7.69 -11.37
C PHE A 153 2.51 -7.77 -12.70
N MET A 154 1.84 -8.90 -12.90
CA MET A 154 1.03 -9.20 -14.08
C MET A 154 -0.25 -9.93 -13.66
N ASP A 155 -1.23 -9.98 -14.54
CA ASP A 155 -2.42 -10.79 -14.32
C ASP A 155 -2.04 -12.27 -14.23
N PHE A 156 -2.56 -12.94 -13.22
CA PHE A 156 -2.42 -14.39 -13.08
C PHE A 156 -3.47 -15.07 -13.97
N ILE A 157 -3.02 -15.85 -14.95
CA ILE A 157 -3.89 -16.65 -15.81
C ILE A 157 -3.78 -18.09 -15.32
N ASP A 158 -4.87 -18.60 -14.75
CA ASP A 158 -5.02 -20.01 -14.44
C ASP A 158 -5.16 -20.81 -15.73
N ASP A 159 -4.36 -21.85 -15.91
CA ASP A 159 -4.36 -22.71 -17.10
C ASP A 159 -5.75 -23.28 -17.42
N SER A 160 -6.64 -23.41 -16.42
CA SER A 160 -8.03 -23.81 -16.61
C SER A 160 -8.88 -22.82 -17.44
N ARG A 161 -8.37 -21.59 -17.66
CA ARG A 161 -9.04 -20.53 -18.45
C ARG A 161 -8.44 -20.32 -19.83
N VAL A 162 -7.39 -21.05 -20.18
CA VAL A 162 -6.84 -21.03 -21.54
C VAL A 162 -7.76 -21.92 -22.40
N PRO A 163 -8.47 -21.38 -23.41
CA PRO A 163 -9.24 -22.21 -24.31
C PRO A 163 -8.31 -23.15 -25.06
N ASP A 164 -8.58 -24.45 -25.02
CA ASP A 164 -7.93 -25.43 -25.90
C ASP A 164 -8.24 -25.05 -27.36
N TYR A 165 -7.37 -24.29 -27.97
CA TYR A 165 -7.36 -24.13 -29.40
C TYR A 165 -6.67 -25.38 -30.02
N MET A 166 -7.42 -26.47 -30.22
CA MET A 166 -7.09 -27.46 -31.22
C MET A 166 -7.65 -27.03 -32.58
#